data_f38b22b7111f8ee4d3f58427f8a3dd02
#
_entry.id   f38b22b7111f8ee4d3f58427f8a3dd02
#
_cell.length_a   1.000
_cell.length_b   1.000
_cell.length_c   1.000
_cell.angle_alpha   90.00
_cell.angle_beta   90.00
_cell.angle_gamma   90.00
#
_symmetry.space_group_name_H-M   'P 1'
#
loop_
_entity.id
_entity.type
_entity.pdbx_description
1 polymer ?
#
loop_
_entity_poly.entity_id
_entity_poly.type
_entity_poly.pdbx_seq_one_letter_code
_entity_poly.pdbx_strand_id
1 'polypeptide(L)'
;MPVVDLFAESRDQRGFYAPQFEIRIRGAQIPNDVLRDVVEVTYKDNWKEIDSFELTVNNWDPSTNSFKYVGAETAESLQQDTSESRRHRLFEPCNKEVEVKMGYVGDLKVMLTGNFTTMEPNFPSSGAPTLTVRGLNILHQLRRKQYVYAWENKRDSEIADNLATLRDRETGQKRFPLPIEIDQNALSTEPQIDYVAEQNQYDIDFLLARARQRGYVIFIQEADPQVRGSQRRLYFGPSQEGRIPGLRDVTFKLEWGKSLIDFKPTLTTANQVRSVTVNGWNRRTGRPIQERASLDDREFTRNRDLFELLQRCDPREEIVVEEPVFTPRQARDRARAILMDRQKEMVKASATTVGLPDLRAGKLVQIEGLGARFSGTYFITETTHTIGGNGYTTRFNARREDQGGQST
;
A
#
# COMPACT_ATOMS: atom_id res chain seq x y z
N MET A 1 -6.71 -3.16 -19.71
CA MET A 1 -7.56 -3.48 -18.54
C MET A 1 -9.02 -3.27 -18.89
N PRO A 2 -9.94 -4.13 -18.49
CA PRO A 2 -11.34 -3.81 -18.59
C PRO A 2 -11.65 -2.62 -17.67
N VAL A 3 -12.20 -1.55 -18.25
CA VAL A 3 -12.70 -0.40 -17.51
C VAL A 3 -14.10 -0.77 -17.03
N VAL A 4 -14.31 -0.73 -15.72
CA VAL A 4 -15.59 -1.04 -15.09
C VAL A 4 -16.27 0.27 -14.68
N ASP A 5 -17.37 0.57 -15.38
CA ASP A 5 -18.28 1.63 -14.96
C ASP A 5 -19.26 1.05 -13.94
N LEU A 6 -19.15 1.53 -12.69
CA LEU A 6 -19.95 1.05 -11.58
C LEU A 6 -21.48 1.18 -11.80
N PHE A 7 -21.91 2.14 -12.62
CA PHE A 7 -23.33 2.36 -12.89
C PHE A 7 -23.85 1.65 -14.15
N ALA A 8 -22.98 1.37 -15.12
CA ALA A 8 -23.37 0.62 -16.32
C ALA A 8 -23.65 -0.86 -15.99
N GLU A 9 -22.91 -1.44 -15.02
CA GLU A 9 -23.08 -2.82 -14.61
C GLU A 9 -24.07 -3.02 -13.42
N SER A 10 -24.45 -1.94 -12.72
CA SER A 10 -25.19 -2.03 -11.47
C SER A 10 -26.68 -2.31 -11.63
N ARG A 11 -27.21 -2.36 -12.85
CA ARG A 11 -28.65 -2.59 -13.01
C ARG A 11 -29.12 -4.02 -12.70
N ASP A 12 -28.22 -5.03 -12.70
CA ASP A 12 -28.66 -6.41 -12.52
C ASP A 12 -27.82 -7.35 -11.64
N GLN A 13 -26.59 -7.02 -11.17
CA GLN A 13 -25.72 -8.03 -10.55
C GLN A 13 -24.88 -7.64 -9.34
N ARG A 14 -24.83 -6.39 -8.88
CA ARG A 14 -24.00 -6.03 -7.72
C ARG A 14 -24.84 -5.57 -6.55
N GLY A 15 -24.97 -6.45 -5.55
CA GLY A 15 -25.61 -6.12 -4.28
C GLY A 15 -24.75 -5.20 -3.39
N PHE A 16 -24.58 -3.91 -3.75
CA PHE A 16 -24.00 -2.91 -2.85
C PHE A 16 -24.88 -2.60 -1.62
N TYR A 17 -25.90 -3.41 -1.38
CA TYR A 17 -26.96 -3.08 -0.43
C TYR A 17 -26.65 -3.46 1.01
N ALA A 18 -25.74 -4.39 1.25
CA ALA A 18 -25.42 -4.84 2.59
C ALA A 18 -23.90 -5.00 2.76
N PRO A 19 -23.21 -3.95 3.27
CA PRO A 19 -21.80 -4.08 3.64
C PRO A 19 -21.61 -5.19 4.66
N GLN A 20 -20.56 -5.97 4.48
CA GLN A 20 -20.20 -7.06 5.38
C GLN A 20 -18.69 -7.10 5.57
N PHE A 21 -18.27 -7.46 6.78
CA PHE A 21 -16.90 -7.81 7.10
C PHE A 21 -16.86 -9.16 7.82
N GLU A 22 -15.72 -9.80 7.77
CA GLU A 22 -15.41 -11.02 8.50
C GLU A 22 -14.02 -10.90 9.11
N ILE A 23 -13.89 -11.29 10.36
CA ILE A 23 -12.63 -11.33 11.08
C ILE A 23 -12.39 -12.76 11.50
N ARG A 24 -11.21 -13.30 11.17
CA ARG A 24 -10.76 -14.59 11.63
C ARG A 24 -9.52 -14.44 12.48
N ILE A 25 -9.47 -15.15 13.57
CA ILE A 25 -8.29 -15.22 14.45
C ILE A 25 -7.80 -16.66 14.46
N ARG A 26 -6.54 -16.89 14.08
CA ARG A 26 -5.96 -18.24 13.91
C ARG A 26 -6.81 -19.16 13.02
N GLY A 27 -7.34 -18.60 11.92
CA GLY A 27 -8.19 -19.30 10.96
C GLY A 27 -9.66 -19.50 11.39
N ALA A 28 -10.01 -19.27 12.64
CA ALA A 28 -11.37 -19.38 13.14
C ALA A 28 -12.07 -18.01 13.09
N GLN A 29 -13.31 -17.99 12.58
CA GLN A 29 -14.15 -16.79 12.63
C GLN A 29 -14.43 -16.40 14.09
N ILE A 30 -14.36 -15.11 14.41
CA ILE A 30 -14.74 -14.62 15.74
C ILE A 30 -16.22 -14.90 16.02
N PRO A 31 -16.58 -15.18 17.30
CA PRO A 31 -17.97 -15.42 17.66
C PRO A 31 -18.90 -14.29 17.26
N ASN A 32 -20.16 -14.62 16.94
CA ASN A 32 -21.14 -13.63 16.48
C ASN A 32 -21.45 -12.54 17.52
N ASP A 33 -21.36 -12.85 18.81
CA ASP A 33 -21.52 -11.85 19.87
C ASP A 33 -20.38 -10.83 19.87
N VAL A 34 -19.14 -11.28 19.64
CA VAL A 34 -17.97 -10.40 19.48
C VAL A 34 -18.10 -9.59 18.19
N LEU A 35 -18.55 -10.21 17.09
CA LEU A 35 -18.74 -9.53 15.82
C LEU A 35 -19.72 -8.36 15.92
N ARG A 36 -20.79 -8.52 16.73
CA ARG A 36 -21.77 -7.46 17.00
C ARG A 36 -21.21 -6.31 17.83
N ASP A 37 -20.19 -6.55 18.61
CA ASP A 37 -19.51 -5.51 19.39
C ASP A 37 -18.56 -4.67 18.53
N VAL A 38 -18.18 -5.13 17.35
CA VAL A 38 -17.34 -4.36 16.42
C VAL A 38 -18.18 -3.25 15.79
N VAL A 39 -17.88 -2.02 16.14
CA VAL A 39 -18.58 -0.81 15.70
C VAL A 39 -18.06 -0.33 14.35
N GLU A 40 -16.76 -0.45 14.16
CA GLU A 40 -16.09 0.00 12.94
C GLU A 40 -14.89 -0.89 12.62
N VAL A 41 -14.70 -1.16 11.34
CA VAL A 41 -13.54 -1.83 10.78
C VAL A 41 -12.91 -0.90 9.75
N THR A 42 -11.65 -0.58 9.94
CA THR A 42 -10.86 0.22 9.00
C THR A 42 -9.67 -0.59 8.51
N TYR A 43 -9.44 -0.59 7.19
CA TYR A 43 -8.25 -1.13 6.56
C TYR A 43 -7.56 -0.03 5.77
N LYS A 44 -6.22 0.06 5.91
CA LYS A 44 -5.39 1.03 5.19
C LYS A 44 -4.30 0.31 4.44
N ASP A 45 -4.16 0.60 3.16
CA ASP A 45 -3.02 0.19 2.38
C ASP A 45 -2.30 1.41 1.77
N ASN A 46 -0.99 1.26 1.61
CA ASN A 46 -0.11 2.28 1.07
C ASN A 46 0.98 1.60 0.23
N TRP A 47 1.22 2.10 -0.98
CA TRP A 47 2.19 1.49 -1.87
C TRP A 47 3.66 1.57 -1.40
N LYS A 48 3.95 2.34 -0.36
CA LYS A 48 5.30 2.55 0.22
C LYS A 48 5.46 2.04 1.64
N GLU A 49 4.39 1.61 2.30
CA GLU A 49 4.37 1.26 3.72
C GLU A 49 3.69 -0.08 3.94
N ILE A 50 3.82 -0.60 5.15
CA ILE A 50 3.14 -1.83 5.55
C ILE A 50 1.67 -1.52 5.83
N ASP A 51 0.77 -2.31 5.25
CA ASP A 51 -0.66 -2.19 5.46
C ASP A 51 -1.06 -2.41 6.91
N SER A 52 -2.14 -1.75 7.31
CA SER A 52 -2.67 -1.80 8.66
C SER A 52 -4.18 -1.94 8.69
N PHE A 53 -4.69 -2.41 9.81
CA PHE A 53 -6.11 -2.42 10.10
C PHE A 53 -6.38 -1.93 11.52
N GLU A 54 -7.60 -1.44 11.72
CA GLU A 54 -8.10 -0.97 13.01
C GLU A 54 -9.53 -1.48 13.20
N LEU A 55 -9.81 -1.97 14.40
CA LEU A 55 -11.14 -2.35 14.86
C LEU A 55 -11.53 -1.48 16.04
N THR A 56 -12.69 -0.85 15.97
CA THR A 56 -13.30 -0.21 17.14
C THR A 56 -14.37 -1.13 17.69
N VAL A 57 -14.22 -1.52 18.95
CA VAL A 57 -15.07 -2.52 19.60
C VAL A 57 -15.76 -1.88 20.80
N ASN A 58 -17.06 -2.14 20.97
CA ASN A 58 -17.78 -1.78 22.18
C ASN A 58 -17.29 -2.64 23.36
N ASN A 59 -16.75 -2.00 24.38
CA ASN A 59 -16.15 -2.65 25.54
C ASN A 59 -17.08 -2.68 26.77
N TRP A 60 -18.36 -2.33 26.60
CA TRP A 60 -19.30 -2.22 27.72
C TRP A 60 -20.52 -3.11 27.54
N ASP A 61 -20.87 -3.82 28.62
CA ASP A 61 -22.13 -4.55 28.72
C ASP A 61 -23.06 -3.86 29.72
N PRO A 62 -24.13 -3.20 29.23
CA PRO A 62 -25.06 -2.51 30.11
C PRO A 62 -25.92 -3.46 30.97
N SER A 63 -26.04 -4.73 30.57
CA SER A 63 -26.87 -5.71 31.30
C SER A 63 -26.18 -6.20 32.57
N THR A 64 -24.86 -6.33 32.55
CA THR A 64 -24.04 -6.76 33.68
C THR A 64 -23.31 -5.60 34.34
N ASN A 65 -23.40 -4.40 33.76
CA ASN A 65 -22.69 -3.20 34.18
C ASN A 65 -21.17 -3.45 34.32
N SER A 66 -20.57 -4.13 33.33
CA SER A 66 -19.17 -4.56 33.34
C SER A 66 -18.49 -4.40 31.99
N PHE A 67 -17.16 -4.45 31.99
CA PHE A 67 -16.34 -4.43 30.78
C PHE A 67 -16.36 -5.83 30.13
N LYS A 68 -16.44 -5.84 28.79
CA LYS A 68 -16.48 -7.08 28.01
C LYS A 68 -15.11 -7.68 27.72
N TYR A 69 -14.11 -6.84 27.46
CA TYR A 69 -12.80 -7.27 26.98
C TYR A 69 -11.67 -6.80 27.88
N VAL A 70 -11.64 -5.52 28.25
CA VAL A 70 -10.54 -4.91 29.01
C VAL A 70 -11.11 -4.03 30.12
N GLY A 71 -10.58 -4.19 31.37
CA GLY A 71 -10.93 -3.39 32.53
C GLY A 71 -11.62 -4.15 33.64
N ALA A 72 -12.03 -5.41 33.45
CA ALA A 72 -12.58 -6.28 34.48
C ALA A 72 -11.66 -7.48 34.84
N GLU A 73 -10.62 -7.71 34.04
CA GLU A 73 -9.68 -8.80 34.22
C GLU A 73 -8.81 -8.62 35.47
N THR A 74 -8.53 -9.72 36.15
CA THR A 74 -7.55 -9.81 37.24
C THR A 74 -6.35 -10.63 36.79
N ALA A 75 -5.20 -10.49 37.47
CA ALA A 75 -4.02 -11.29 37.18
C ALA A 75 -4.30 -12.79 37.29
N GLU A 76 -5.17 -13.19 38.22
CA GLU A 76 -5.58 -14.60 38.42
C GLU A 76 -6.52 -15.06 37.28
N SER A 77 -7.49 -14.22 36.90
CA SER A 77 -8.41 -14.57 35.82
C SER A 77 -7.69 -14.75 34.47
N LEU A 78 -6.65 -13.97 34.21
CA LEU A 78 -5.85 -14.10 32.98
C LEU A 78 -4.99 -15.38 32.93
N GLN A 79 -4.70 -16.01 34.09
CA GLN A 79 -3.96 -17.28 34.14
C GLN A 79 -4.86 -18.52 33.96
N GLN A 80 -6.16 -18.37 34.15
CA GLN A 80 -7.13 -19.45 34.00
C GLN A 80 -7.52 -19.62 32.52
N ASP A 81 -7.88 -20.83 32.10
CA ASP A 81 -8.41 -21.10 30.74
C ASP A 81 -9.93 -21.21 30.78
N THR A 82 -10.60 -20.10 31.14
CA THR A 82 -12.06 -19.96 31.13
C THR A 82 -12.52 -19.26 29.85
N SER A 83 -13.82 -19.35 29.54
CA SER A 83 -14.41 -18.60 28.42
C SER A 83 -14.25 -17.10 28.60
N GLU A 84 -14.34 -16.58 29.81
CA GLU A 84 -14.15 -15.20 30.15
C GLU A 84 -12.70 -14.75 29.93
N SER A 85 -11.75 -15.51 30.44
CA SER A 85 -10.32 -15.27 30.24
C SER A 85 -9.93 -15.29 28.74
N ARG A 86 -10.52 -16.19 27.94
CA ARG A 86 -10.32 -16.22 26.49
C ARG A 86 -10.87 -14.98 25.81
N ARG A 87 -11.98 -14.41 26.30
CA ARG A 87 -12.57 -13.16 25.81
C ARG A 87 -11.66 -11.97 26.14
N HIS A 88 -11.15 -11.86 27.37
CA HIS A 88 -10.22 -10.82 27.78
C HIS A 88 -8.92 -10.84 26.97
N ARG A 89 -8.43 -12.04 26.63
CA ARG A 89 -7.22 -12.22 25.81
C ARG A 89 -7.46 -12.20 24.30
N LEU A 90 -8.70 -12.03 23.84
CA LEU A 90 -9.03 -12.18 22.40
C LEU A 90 -8.24 -11.23 21.50
N PHE A 91 -8.13 -9.99 21.91
CA PHE A 91 -7.49 -8.91 21.16
C PHE A 91 -6.07 -8.58 21.62
N GLU A 92 -5.50 -9.39 22.52
CA GLU A 92 -4.11 -9.19 22.96
C GLU A 92 -3.15 -9.15 21.78
N PRO A 93 -2.20 -8.19 21.76
CA PRO A 93 -1.10 -8.18 20.80
C PRO A 93 -0.27 -9.45 20.82
N CYS A 94 0.44 -9.72 19.71
CA CYS A 94 1.35 -10.83 19.49
C CYS A 94 0.73 -12.21 19.24
N ASN A 95 1.37 -12.95 18.33
CA ASN A 95 1.20 -14.39 18.06
C ASN A 95 -0.22 -14.86 17.66
N LYS A 96 -1.13 -13.96 17.30
CA LYS A 96 -2.44 -14.31 16.77
C LYS A 96 -2.53 -13.82 15.35
N GLU A 97 -2.50 -14.73 14.39
CA GLU A 97 -2.80 -14.38 13.01
C GLU A 97 -4.25 -13.95 12.90
N VAL A 98 -4.45 -12.81 12.26
CA VAL A 98 -5.75 -12.19 12.02
C VAL A 98 -5.94 -12.01 10.52
N GLU A 99 -7.05 -12.50 9.99
CA GLU A 99 -7.49 -12.25 8.63
C GLU A 99 -8.71 -11.31 8.67
N VAL A 100 -8.63 -10.21 7.94
CA VAL A 100 -9.71 -9.24 7.79
C VAL A 100 -10.24 -9.31 6.38
N LYS A 101 -11.55 -9.56 6.24
CA LYS A 101 -12.27 -9.50 4.97
C LYS A 101 -13.29 -8.39 5.00
N MET A 102 -13.42 -7.69 3.88
CA MET A 102 -14.41 -6.63 3.69
C MET A 102 -15.07 -6.78 2.32
N GLY A 103 -16.30 -6.31 2.22
CA GLY A 103 -17.06 -6.36 0.97
C GLY A 103 -18.55 -6.22 1.20
N TYR A 104 -19.29 -7.02 0.47
CA TYR A 104 -20.75 -7.07 0.54
C TYR A 104 -21.19 -8.51 0.74
N VAL A 105 -22.46 -8.70 1.16
CA VAL A 105 -23.03 -10.04 1.36
C VAL A 105 -22.85 -10.86 0.09
N GLY A 106 -22.16 -12.00 0.22
CA GLY A 106 -21.89 -12.91 -0.89
C GLY A 106 -20.60 -12.60 -1.69
N ASP A 107 -19.93 -11.45 -1.44
CA ASP A 107 -18.66 -11.10 -2.11
C ASP A 107 -17.70 -10.41 -1.13
N LEU A 108 -17.13 -11.19 -0.23
CA LEU A 108 -16.09 -10.75 0.69
C LEU A 108 -14.70 -10.97 0.09
N LYS A 109 -13.86 -9.95 0.15
CA LYS A 109 -12.44 -10.01 -0.26
C LYS A 109 -11.54 -10.00 0.96
N VAL A 110 -10.47 -10.78 0.93
CA VAL A 110 -9.40 -10.68 1.92
C VAL A 110 -8.69 -9.34 1.72
N MET A 111 -8.76 -8.49 2.74
CA MET A 111 -8.07 -7.20 2.71
C MET A 111 -6.65 -7.33 3.22
N LEU A 112 -6.48 -8.09 4.30
CA LEU A 112 -5.20 -8.24 4.96
C LEU A 112 -5.17 -9.51 5.81
N THR A 113 -4.01 -10.14 5.84
CA THR A 113 -3.63 -11.07 6.91
C THR A 113 -2.44 -10.49 7.67
N GLY A 114 -2.53 -10.50 8.99
CA GLY A 114 -1.53 -9.88 9.85
C GLY A 114 -1.66 -10.28 11.31
N ASN A 115 -1.21 -9.42 12.20
CA ASN A 115 -1.27 -9.65 13.65
C ASN A 115 -1.74 -8.39 14.37
N PHE A 116 -2.41 -8.56 15.49
CA PHE A 116 -2.63 -7.46 16.43
C PHE A 116 -1.30 -6.96 16.98
N THR A 117 -1.13 -5.65 17.00
CA THR A 117 0.07 -4.97 17.50
C THR A 117 -0.21 -4.02 18.65
N THR A 118 -1.44 -3.52 18.73
CA THR A 118 -1.83 -2.51 19.69
C THR A 118 -3.24 -2.75 20.18
N MET A 119 -3.45 -2.57 21.46
CA MET A 119 -4.74 -2.61 22.13
C MET A 119 -4.85 -1.35 23.00
N GLU A 120 -5.84 -0.52 22.72
CA GLU A 120 -6.00 0.81 23.30
C GLU A 120 -7.43 0.97 23.82
N PRO A 121 -7.67 0.69 25.12
CA PRO A 121 -8.97 0.93 25.73
C PRO A 121 -9.17 2.43 25.97
N ASN A 122 -10.41 2.88 25.74
CA ASN A 122 -10.85 4.23 26.04
C ASN A 122 -11.98 4.20 27.07
N PHE A 123 -11.75 4.85 28.21
CA PHE A 123 -12.71 4.99 29.32
C PHE A 123 -13.17 6.46 29.40
N PRO A 124 -14.13 6.88 28.57
CA PRO A 124 -14.53 8.27 28.47
C PRO A 124 -15.34 8.70 29.71
N SER A 125 -15.33 9.99 30.00
CA SER A 125 -16.17 10.59 31.09
C SER A 125 -17.67 10.56 30.74
N SER A 126 -18.01 10.42 29.48
CA SER A 126 -19.39 10.29 29.00
C SER A 126 -19.42 9.35 27.79
N GLY A 127 -20.46 8.50 27.68
CA GLY A 127 -20.58 7.49 26.65
C GLY A 127 -20.06 6.11 27.08
N ALA A 128 -20.25 5.11 26.22
CA ALA A 128 -19.80 3.76 26.50
C ALA A 128 -18.28 3.61 26.27
N PRO A 129 -17.58 2.89 27.15
CA PRO A 129 -16.19 2.51 26.91
C PRO A 129 -16.01 1.73 25.61
N THR A 130 -14.94 2.06 24.91
CA THR A 130 -14.57 1.39 23.66
C THR A 130 -13.16 0.80 23.73
N LEU A 131 -12.89 -0.17 22.89
CA LEU A 131 -11.58 -0.75 22.71
C LEU A 131 -11.17 -0.58 21.24
N THR A 132 -10.08 0.15 20.99
CA THR A 132 -9.46 0.23 19.68
C THR A 132 -8.33 -0.80 19.59
N VAL A 133 -8.42 -1.67 18.59
CA VAL A 133 -7.43 -2.70 18.34
C VAL A 133 -6.81 -2.46 16.98
N ARG A 134 -5.48 -2.36 16.92
CA ARG A 134 -4.74 -2.17 15.66
C ARG A 134 -3.87 -3.37 15.35
N GLY A 135 -3.68 -3.59 14.07
CA GLY A 135 -2.77 -4.62 13.60
C GLY A 135 -2.09 -4.21 12.30
N LEU A 136 -1.02 -4.91 12.01
CA LEU A 136 -0.19 -4.73 10.82
C LEU A 136 -0.18 -6.00 9.99
N ASN A 137 0.01 -5.82 8.69
CA ASN A 137 0.22 -6.91 7.75
C ASN A 137 1.36 -7.83 8.23
N ILE A 138 1.31 -9.08 7.82
CA ILE A 138 2.32 -10.12 8.15
C ILE A 138 3.75 -9.68 7.83
N LEU A 139 3.96 -8.73 6.93
CA LEU A 139 5.27 -8.13 6.64
C LEU A 139 5.94 -7.51 7.89
N HIS A 140 5.15 -7.07 8.86
CA HIS A 140 5.69 -6.56 10.12
C HIS A 140 6.53 -7.61 10.87
N GLN A 141 6.23 -8.88 10.71
CA GLN A 141 7.01 -9.97 11.33
C GLN A 141 8.46 -10.04 10.81
N LEU A 142 8.74 -9.42 9.67
CA LEU A 142 10.09 -9.33 9.08
C LEU A 142 10.96 -8.26 9.77
N ARG A 143 10.40 -7.46 10.67
CA ARG A 143 11.12 -6.52 11.54
C ARG A 143 11.58 -7.17 12.85
N ARG A 144 11.99 -8.45 12.82
CA ARG A 144 12.41 -9.16 14.05
C ARG A 144 13.88 -8.98 14.36
N LYS A 145 14.73 -9.00 13.34
CA LYS A 145 16.20 -8.91 13.47
C LYS A 145 16.74 -8.06 12.35
N GLN A 146 17.69 -7.22 12.69
CA GLN A 146 18.43 -6.43 11.69
C GLN A 146 19.59 -7.26 11.19
N TYR A 147 19.90 -7.12 9.90
CA TYR A 147 20.95 -7.87 9.26
C TYR A 147 21.99 -6.96 8.62
N VAL A 148 23.18 -7.52 8.45
CA VAL A 148 24.24 -6.94 7.62
C VAL A 148 24.55 -7.97 6.55
N TYR A 149 24.30 -7.63 5.31
CA TYR A 149 24.54 -8.47 4.16
C TYR A 149 24.90 -7.64 2.92
N ALA A 150 25.64 -8.22 1.99
CA ALA A 150 26.01 -7.54 0.75
C ALA A 150 25.76 -8.44 -0.45
N TRP A 151 25.32 -7.84 -1.52
CA TRP A 151 25.18 -8.45 -2.82
C TRP A 151 26.10 -7.77 -3.82
N GLU A 152 26.80 -8.55 -4.62
CA GLU A 152 27.67 -8.09 -5.68
C GLU A 152 27.10 -8.51 -7.03
N ASN A 153 27.14 -7.61 -8.00
CA ASN A 153 26.70 -7.84 -9.37
C ASN A 153 25.28 -8.43 -9.46
N LYS A 154 24.33 -7.88 -8.70
CA LYS A 154 22.93 -8.34 -8.64
C LYS A 154 21.96 -7.25 -9.10
N ARG A 155 20.81 -7.68 -9.62
CA ARG A 155 19.64 -6.85 -9.87
C ARG A 155 18.76 -6.81 -8.63
N ASP A 156 17.91 -5.78 -8.51
CA ASP A 156 17.02 -5.65 -7.35
C ASP A 156 16.03 -6.81 -7.22
N SER A 157 15.48 -7.29 -8.32
CA SER A 157 14.62 -8.47 -8.31
C SER A 157 15.37 -9.76 -7.94
N GLU A 158 16.65 -9.91 -8.36
CA GLU A 158 17.49 -11.03 -7.93
C GLU A 158 17.79 -10.97 -6.42
N ILE A 159 17.98 -9.77 -5.87
CA ILE A 159 18.18 -9.57 -4.45
C ILE A 159 16.93 -9.97 -3.67
N ALA A 160 15.74 -9.55 -4.15
CA ALA A 160 14.48 -9.91 -3.54
C ALA A 160 14.26 -11.44 -3.53
N ASP A 161 14.48 -12.11 -4.66
CA ASP A 161 14.37 -13.57 -4.76
C ASP A 161 15.37 -14.29 -3.84
N ASN A 162 16.62 -13.82 -3.79
CA ASN A 162 17.65 -14.37 -2.91
C ASN A 162 17.28 -14.25 -1.42
N LEU A 163 16.67 -13.14 -1.00
CA LEU A 163 16.20 -12.94 0.37
C LEU A 163 15.25 -14.04 0.83
N ALA A 164 14.36 -14.54 -0.06
CA ALA A 164 13.45 -15.65 0.25
C ALA A 164 14.18 -16.96 0.57
N THR A 165 15.45 -17.10 0.16
CA THR A 165 16.25 -18.30 0.38
C THR A 165 17.22 -18.19 1.55
N LEU A 166 17.54 -16.96 1.97
CA LEU A 166 18.49 -16.73 3.06
C LEU A 166 18.00 -17.30 4.39
N ARG A 167 18.96 -17.82 5.15
CA ARG A 167 18.72 -18.34 6.50
C ARG A 167 19.48 -17.50 7.53
N ASP A 168 18.86 -17.34 8.69
CA ASP A 168 19.52 -16.78 9.85
C ASP A 168 20.63 -17.74 10.31
N ARG A 169 21.84 -17.23 10.54
CA ARG A 169 23.01 -18.05 10.89
C ARG A 169 22.94 -18.68 12.27
N GLU A 170 22.22 -18.06 13.19
CA GLU A 170 22.10 -18.52 14.58
C GLU A 170 20.99 -19.56 14.73
N THR A 171 19.83 -19.30 14.10
CA THR A 171 18.64 -20.14 14.25
C THR A 171 18.47 -21.19 13.15
N GLY A 172 19.15 -21.02 12.00
CA GLY A 172 18.96 -21.84 10.80
C GLY A 172 17.62 -21.65 10.10
N GLN A 173 16.73 -20.84 10.66
CA GLN A 173 15.41 -20.56 10.08
C GLN A 173 15.53 -19.63 8.87
N LYS A 174 14.55 -19.68 7.96
CA LYS A 174 14.47 -18.72 6.86
C LYS A 174 14.33 -17.29 7.44
N ARG A 175 15.11 -16.35 6.92
CA ARG A 175 14.97 -14.93 7.25
C ARG A 175 13.62 -14.42 6.78
N PHE A 176 13.19 -14.86 5.60
CA PHE A 176 11.93 -14.50 4.98
C PHE A 176 10.98 -15.72 4.94
N PRO A 177 9.84 -15.70 5.65
CA PRO A 177 8.98 -16.89 5.78
C PRO A 177 8.11 -17.15 4.54
N LEU A 178 7.98 -16.16 3.64
CA LEU A 178 7.14 -16.24 2.45
C LEU A 178 7.98 -16.40 1.18
N PRO A 179 7.48 -17.11 0.16
CA PRO A 179 8.07 -17.03 -1.17
C PRO A 179 7.89 -15.64 -1.75
N ILE A 180 8.87 -15.20 -2.52
CA ILE A 180 8.81 -13.91 -3.24
C ILE A 180 8.55 -14.18 -4.71
N GLU A 181 7.55 -13.53 -5.27
CA GLU A 181 7.27 -13.49 -6.70
C GLU A 181 7.83 -12.21 -7.29
N ILE A 182 8.68 -12.36 -8.31
CA ILE A 182 9.29 -11.25 -9.05
C ILE A 182 8.72 -11.17 -10.46
N ASP A 183 8.63 -9.97 -11.01
CA ASP A 183 8.24 -9.77 -12.40
C ASP A 183 9.42 -10.11 -13.33
N GLN A 184 9.26 -11.15 -14.16
CA GLN A 184 10.32 -11.66 -15.06
C GLN A 184 10.68 -10.67 -16.16
N ASN A 185 9.71 -9.87 -16.64
CA ASN A 185 9.97 -8.86 -17.67
C ASN A 185 10.80 -7.71 -17.08
N ALA A 186 10.42 -7.27 -15.88
CA ALA A 186 11.18 -6.25 -15.15
C ALA A 186 12.60 -6.75 -14.86
N LEU A 187 12.76 -7.96 -14.35
CA LEU A 187 14.07 -8.57 -14.11
C LEU A 187 14.97 -8.50 -15.35
N SER A 188 14.44 -8.78 -16.54
CA SER A 188 15.23 -8.78 -17.78
C SER A 188 15.76 -7.41 -18.15
N THR A 189 15.06 -6.34 -17.78
CA THR A 189 15.38 -4.94 -18.12
C THR A 189 16.10 -4.17 -17.01
N GLU A 190 16.12 -4.71 -15.79
CA GLU A 190 16.80 -4.10 -14.66
C GLU A 190 18.32 -3.97 -14.90
N PRO A 191 18.93 -2.83 -14.57
CA PRO A 191 20.37 -2.72 -14.57
C PRO A 191 20.98 -3.55 -13.44
N GLN A 192 22.07 -4.21 -13.72
CA GLN A 192 22.90 -4.86 -12.72
C GLN A 192 23.61 -3.82 -11.88
N ILE A 193 23.66 -4.03 -10.58
CA ILE A 193 24.29 -3.14 -9.60
C ILE A 193 25.55 -3.82 -9.09
N ASP A 194 26.68 -3.12 -9.16
CA ASP A 194 27.97 -3.66 -8.78
C ASP A 194 28.02 -4.09 -7.30
N TYR A 195 27.40 -3.29 -6.43
CA TYR A 195 27.39 -3.54 -4.99
C TYR A 195 26.17 -2.94 -4.32
N VAL A 196 25.45 -3.75 -3.53
CA VAL A 196 24.33 -3.32 -2.67
C VAL A 196 24.54 -3.88 -1.28
N ALA A 197 24.47 -3.04 -0.27
CA ALA A 197 24.58 -3.46 1.12
C ALA A 197 23.30 -3.22 1.91
N GLU A 198 22.86 -4.22 2.62
CA GLU A 198 21.93 -4.13 3.74
C GLU A 198 22.78 -3.85 4.99
N GLN A 199 22.67 -2.64 5.55
CA GLN A 199 23.53 -2.18 6.65
C GLN A 199 22.68 -1.98 7.90
N ASN A 200 22.67 -2.99 8.77
CA ASN A 200 21.93 -2.96 10.04
C ASN A 200 20.45 -2.56 9.85
N GLN A 201 19.79 -3.23 8.91
CA GLN A 201 18.39 -2.99 8.53
C GLN A 201 17.55 -4.25 8.69
N TYR A 202 16.26 -4.08 8.82
CA TYR A 202 15.31 -5.18 8.68
C TYR A 202 15.11 -5.52 7.19
N ASP A 203 15.00 -6.79 6.87
CA ASP A 203 14.81 -7.27 5.49
C ASP A 203 13.68 -6.54 4.75
N ILE A 204 12.55 -6.31 5.42
CA ILE A 204 11.41 -5.63 4.79
C ILE A 204 11.69 -4.14 4.53
N ASP A 205 12.36 -3.45 5.44
CA ASP A 205 12.66 -2.02 5.26
C ASP A 205 13.69 -1.84 4.14
N PHE A 206 14.64 -2.77 4.03
CA PHE A 206 15.58 -2.83 2.92
C PHE A 206 14.85 -3.06 1.58
N LEU A 207 13.94 -4.06 1.49
CA LEU A 207 13.16 -4.31 0.27
C LEU A 207 12.28 -3.11 -0.11
N LEU A 208 11.61 -2.49 0.86
CA LEU A 208 10.81 -1.28 0.64
C LEU A 208 11.65 -0.12 0.11
N ALA A 209 12.89 0.05 0.60
CA ALA A 209 13.80 1.06 0.10
C ALA A 209 14.19 0.79 -1.36
N ARG A 210 14.50 -0.49 -1.71
CA ARG A 210 14.82 -0.90 -3.07
C ARG A 210 13.63 -0.71 -4.02
N ALA A 211 12.43 -1.10 -3.59
CA ALA A 211 11.20 -0.91 -4.35
C ALA A 211 10.94 0.58 -4.65
N ARG A 212 11.09 1.46 -3.64
CA ARG A 212 10.94 2.92 -3.82
C ARG A 212 11.92 3.49 -4.86
N GLN A 213 13.18 3.05 -4.83
CA GLN A 213 14.20 3.50 -5.79
C GLN A 213 13.87 3.11 -7.23
N ARG A 214 13.12 2.00 -7.42
CA ARG A 214 12.69 1.50 -8.73
C ARG A 214 11.30 1.98 -9.15
N GLY A 215 10.50 2.53 -8.24
CA GLY A 215 9.08 2.74 -8.47
C GLY A 215 8.28 1.45 -8.49
N TYR A 216 8.78 0.40 -7.81
CA TYR A 216 8.11 -0.89 -7.66
C TYR A 216 7.15 -0.87 -6.49
N VAL A 217 6.23 -1.83 -6.49
CA VAL A 217 5.31 -2.10 -5.39
C VAL A 217 5.72 -3.37 -4.66
N ILE A 218 5.44 -3.40 -3.37
CA ILE A 218 5.49 -4.59 -2.55
C ILE A 218 4.07 -4.88 -2.10
N PHE A 219 3.59 -6.07 -2.38
CA PHE A 219 2.22 -6.47 -2.10
C PHE A 219 2.16 -7.93 -1.65
N ILE A 220 1.35 -8.22 -0.62
CA ILE A 220 1.05 -9.59 -0.24
C ILE A 220 -0.09 -10.11 -1.10
N GLN A 221 0.24 -11.11 -1.91
CA GLN A 221 -0.74 -11.90 -2.62
C GLN A 221 -1.22 -13.03 -1.72
N GLU A 222 -2.47 -12.96 -1.32
CA GLU A 222 -3.08 -14.01 -0.51
C GLU A 222 -3.28 -15.30 -1.32
N ALA A 223 -3.33 -16.44 -0.63
CA ALA A 223 -3.63 -17.71 -1.28
C ALA A 223 -5.07 -17.69 -1.85
N ASP A 224 -5.21 -18.10 -3.09
CA ASP A 224 -6.54 -18.30 -3.69
C ASP A 224 -7.09 -19.66 -3.26
N PRO A 225 -8.16 -19.72 -2.46
CA PRO A 225 -8.74 -20.99 -1.99
C PRO A 225 -9.30 -21.84 -3.13
N GLN A 226 -9.56 -21.27 -4.31
CA GLN A 226 -10.08 -21.98 -5.48
C GLN A 226 -8.96 -22.64 -6.30
N VAL A 227 -7.70 -22.21 -6.08
CA VAL A 227 -6.53 -22.73 -6.81
C VAL A 227 -5.74 -23.69 -5.92
N ARG A 228 -5.78 -24.99 -6.27
CA ARG A 228 -5.04 -26.03 -5.53
C ARG A 228 -3.54 -25.73 -5.55
N GLY A 229 -2.93 -25.64 -4.37
CA GLY A 229 -1.50 -25.35 -4.21
C GLY A 229 -1.16 -23.85 -4.25
N SER A 230 -2.16 -22.98 -4.35
CA SER A 230 -1.96 -21.56 -4.12
C SER A 230 -1.48 -21.32 -2.70
N GLN A 231 -0.45 -20.50 -2.55
CA GLN A 231 0.09 -20.12 -1.24
C GLN A 231 0.33 -18.62 -1.20
N ARG A 232 0.23 -18.06 -0.02
CA ARG A 232 0.56 -16.65 0.22
C ARG A 232 2.00 -16.38 -0.20
N ARG A 233 2.23 -15.29 -0.93
CA ARG A 233 3.54 -14.86 -1.40
C ARG A 233 3.68 -13.34 -1.38
N LEU A 234 4.89 -12.85 -1.37
CA LEU A 234 5.18 -11.44 -1.57
C LEU A 234 5.41 -11.20 -3.07
N TYR A 235 4.75 -10.23 -3.65
CA TYR A 235 5.09 -9.69 -4.96
C TYR A 235 6.09 -8.54 -4.81
N PHE A 236 7.17 -8.56 -5.62
CA PHE A 236 8.13 -7.48 -5.75
C PHE A 236 8.31 -7.16 -7.24
N GLY A 237 7.87 -5.99 -7.68
CA GLY A 237 7.95 -5.62 -9.09
C GLY A 237 7.19 -4.34 -9.43
N PRO A 238 7.18 -3.93 -10.71
CA PRO A 238 6.42 -2.77 -11.14
C PRO A 238 4.91 -3.00 -10.98
N SER A 239 4.18 -1.95 -10.68
CA SER A 239 2.74 -1.91 -10.91
C SER A 239 2.52 -1.65 -12.40
N GLN A 240 2.45 -2.71 -13.20
CA GLN A 240 2.31 -2.60 -14.65
C GLN A 240 0.94 -2.04 -15.00
N GLU A 241 0.87 -0.73 -15.32
CA GLU A 241 -0.39 -0.07 -15.65
C GLU A 241 -1.50 -0.32 -14.62
N GLY A 242 -1.13 -0.37 -13.32
CA GLY A 242 -2.04 -0.68 -12.23
C GLY A 242 -2.39 -2.17 -12.07
N ARG A 243 -1.73 -3.09 -12.76
CA ARG A 243 -1.86 -4.53 -12.55
C ARG A 243 -0.98 -4.96 -11.39
N ILE A 244 -1.60 -5.56 -10.41
CA ILE A 244 -0.92 -6.18 -9.27
C ILE A 244 -1.32 -7.64 -9.26
N PRO A 245 -0.39 -8.59 -9.37
CA PRO A 245 -0.70 -10.01 -9.30
C PRO A 245 -1.50 -10.35 -8.03
N GLY A 246 -2.54 -11.17 -8.19
CA GLY A 246 -3.41 -11.56 -7.08
C GLY A 246 -4.55 -10.59 -6.75
N LEU A 247 -4.58 -9.41 -7.34
CA LEU A 247 -5.74 -8.54 -7.31
C LEU A 247 -6.50 -8.60 -8.63
N ARG A 248 -7.82 -8.43 -8.57
CA ARG A 248 -8.66 -8.39 -9.77
C ARG A 248 -8.14 -7.33 -10.75
N ASP A 249 -7.90 -7.72 -12.00
CA ASP A 249 -7.43 -6.82 -13.05
C ASP A 249 -8.58 -5.95 -13.57
N VAL A 250 -8.86 -4.87 -12.85
CA VAL A 250 -9.94 -3.92 -13.14
C VAL A 250 -9.48 -2.49 -12.90
N THR A 251 -9.84 -1.60 -13.81
CA THR A 251 -9.74 -0.14 -13.62
C THR A 251 -11.13 0.41 -13.41
N PHE A 252 -11.40 0.96 -12.24
CA PHE A 252 -12.68 1.59 -11.96
C PHE A 252 -12.76 2.95 -12.66
N LYS A 253 -13.92 3.18 -13.28
CA LYS A 253 -14.32 4.47 -13.80
C LYS A 253 -15.20 5.14 -12.75
N LEU A 254 -14.75 6.25 -12.21
CA LEU A 254 -15.46 7.01 -11.18
C LEU A 254 -15.83 8.38 -11.72
N GLU A 255 -17.09 8.74 -11.55
CA GLU A 255 -17.65 10.01 -12.01
C GLU A 255 -18.20 10.80 -10.82
N TRP A 256 -17.86 12.09 -10.77
CA TRP A 256 -18.35 12.97 -9.72
C TRP A 256 -19.88 13.13 -9.78
N GLY A 257 -20.51 13.06 -8.60
CA GLY A 257 -21.98 13.09 -8.49
C GLY A 257 -22.67 11.76 -8.77
N LYS A 258 -21.91 10.69 -9.10
CA LYS A 258 -22.43 9.34 -9.28
C LYS A 258 -21.73 8.35 -8.33
N SER A 259 -20.48 7.97 -8.64
CA SER A 259 -19.69 7.03 -7.87
C SER A 259 -18.68 7.70 -6.94
N LEU A 260 -18.25 8.92 -7.24
CA LEU A 260 -17.46 9.75 -6.35
C LEU A 260 -18.37 10.54 -5.41
N ILE A 261 -18.22 10.33 -4.11
CA ILE A 261 -18.92 11.07 -3.05
C ILE A 261 -18.21 12.43 -2.87
N ASP A 262 -16.88 12.41 -2.84
CA ASP A 262 -16.03 13.58 -2.69
C ASP A 262 -14.78 13.45 -3.56
N PHE A 263 -14.32 14.57 -4.14
CA PHE A 263 -13.08 14.62 -4.89
C PHE A 263 -12.42 15.99 -4.73
N LYS A 264 -11.25 16.01 -4.14
CA LYS A 264 -10.47 17.21 -3.87
C LYS A 264 -9.13 17.16 -4.59
N PRO A 265 -9.04 17.64 -5.83
CA PRO A 265 -7.77 17.72 -6.53
C PRO A 265 -6.96 18.94 -6.06
N THR A 266 -5.66 18.81 -6.07
CA THR A 266 -4.70 19.88 -5.82
C THR A 266 -3.71 19.91 -6.98
N LEU A 267 -3.61 21.06 -7.65
CA LEU A 267 -2.57 21.33 -8.62
C LEU A 267 -1.55 22.25 -7.98
N THR A 268 -0.30 21.83 -7.92
CA THR A 268 0.80 22.62 -7.32
C THR A 268 2.01 22.65 -8.23
N THR A 269 2.59 23.83 -8.38
CA THR A 269 3.88 24.03 -9.06
C THR A 269 5.03 24.22 -8.07
N ALA A 270 4.74 24.26 -6.75
CA ALA A 270 5.71 24.59 -5.72
C ALA A 270 6.95 23.68 -5.69
N ASN A 271 6.78 22.40 -6.00
CA ASN A 271 7.86 21.41 -6.01
C ASN A 271 8.27 20.99 -7.44
N GLN A 272 7.80 21.73 -8.44
CA GLN A 272 8.16 21.46 -9.83
C GLN A 272 9.54 22.03 -10.13
N VAL A 273 10.31 21.29 -10.92
CA VAL A 273 11.64 21.67 -11.36
C VAL A 273 11.72 21.60 -12.88
N ARG A 274 12.49 22.51 -13.50
CA ARG A 274 12.72 22.50 -14.95
C ARG A 274 13.74 21.43 -15.33
N SER A 275 14.70 21.20 -14.46
CA SER A 275 15.74 20.21 -14.71
C SER A 275 16.27 19.62 -13.41
N VAL A 276 16.73 18.39 -13.55
CA VAL A 276 17.44 17.67 -12.49
C VAL A 276 18.82 17.32 -12.98
N THR A 277 19.85 17.67 -12.22
CA THR A 277 21.24 17.33 -12.49
C THR A 277 21.72 16.34 -11.43
N VAL A 278 22.16 15.18 -11.85
CA VAL A 278 22.75 14.16 -10.96
C VAL A 278 24.26 14.19 -11.10
N ASN A 279 24.94 14.42 -9.99
CA ASN A 279 26.38 14.42 -9.91
C ASN A 279 26.88 13.11 -9.28
N GLY A 280 27.95 12.57 -9.79
CA GLY A 280 28.58 11.36 -9.30
C GLY A 280 30.07 11.31 -9.58
N TRP A 281 30.68 10.18 -9.30
CA TRP A 281 32.12 9.98 -9.49
C TRP A 281 32.40 8.61 -10.11
N ASN A 282 33.06 8.61 -11.25
CA ASN A 282 33.52 7.39 -11.89
C ASN A 282 34.82 6.91 -11.25
N ARG A 283 34.72 5.91 -10.38
CA ARG A 283 35.85 5.36 -9.63
C ARG A 283 36.91 4.72 -10.53
N ARG A 284 36.52 4.20 -11.69
CA ARG A 284 37.42 3.52 -12.62
C ARG A 284 38.28 4.50 -13.42
N THR A 285 37.69 5.64 -13.82
CA THR A 285 38.40 6.64 -14.63
C THR A 285 38.87 7.83 -13.83
N GLY A 286 38.51 7.95 -12.55
CA GLY A 286 38.87 9.10 -11.70
C GLY A 286 38.24 10.42 -12.17
N ARG A 287 37.07 10.38 -12.86
CA ARG A 287 36.46 11.58 -13.43
C ARG A 287 35.08 11.83 -12.82
N PRO A 288 34.66 13.10 -12.69
CA PRO A 288 33.33 13.46 -12.27
C PRO A 288 32.30 13.01 -13.33
N ILE A 289 31.11 12.66 -12.88
CA ILE A 289 29.91 12.38 -13.69
C ILE A 289 28.97 13.53 -13.41
N GLN A 290 28.41 14.11 -14.47
CA GLN A 290 27.36 15.10 -14.38
C GLN A 290 26.39 14.88 -15.54
N GLU A 291 25.15 14.48 -15.23
CA GLU A 291 24.12 14.27 -16.22
C GLU A 291 22.86 15.03 -15.84
N ARG A 292 22.20 15.60 -16.83
CA ARG A 292 21.01 16.44 -16.67
C ARG A 292 19.84 15.87 -17.45
N ALA A 293 18.66 15.90 -16.84
CA ALA A 293 17.36 15.74 -17.51
C ALA A 293 16.60 17.07 -17.44
N SER A 294 15.90 17.44 -18.50
CA SER A 294 15.18 18.69 -18.61
C SER A 294 13.75 18.47 -19.13
N LEU A 295 12.82 19.34 -18.72
CA LEU A 295 11.45 19.35 -19.27
C LEU A 295 11.43 19.64 -20.79
N ASP A 296 12.51 20.22 -21.33
CA ASP A 296 12.65 20.48 -22.75
C ASP A 296 12.98 19.18 -23.56
N ASP A 297 13.33 18.09 -22.87
CA ASP A 297 13.57 16.81 -23.52
C ASP A 297 12.26 16.23 -24.09
N ARG A 298 12.33 15.62 -25.28
CA ARG A 298 11.14 15.13 -26.02
C ARG A 298 10.20 14.23 -25.23
N GLU A 299 10.73 13.49 -24.29
CA GLU A 299 9.95 12.55 -23.47
C GLU A 299 9.02 13.28 -22.47
N PHE A 300 9.36 14.51 -22.08
CA PHE A 300 8.60 15.30 -21.09
C PHE A 300 7.62 16.29 -21.73
N THR A 301 7.70 16.54 -23.04
CA THR A 301 6.85 17.52 -23.76
C THR A 301 5.48 16.96 -24.15
N ARG A 302 5.16 15.72 -23.80
CA ARG A 302 3.90 15.05 -24.20
C ARG A 302 2.65 15.69 -23.60
N ASN A 303 2.74 16.26 -22.40
CA ASN A 303 1.64 17.00 -21.79
C ASN A 303 1.81 18.51 -22.06
N ARG A 304 1.27 18.95 -23.18
CA ARG A 304 1.42 20.33 -23.64
C ARG A 304 0.91 21.36 -22.64
N ASP A 305 -0.25 21.13 -22.04
CA ASP A 305 -0.87 22.10 -21.13
C ASP A 305 -0.05 22.25 -19.84
N LEU A 306 0.46 21.14 -19.31
CA LEU A 306 1.34 21.14 -18.14
C LEU A 306 2.71 21.75 -18.45
N PHE A 307 3.26 21.44 -19.62
CA PHE A 307 4.51 22.02 -20.09
C PHE A 307 4.41 23.54 -20.24
N GLU A 308 3.35 24.04 -20.89
CA GLU A 308 3.09 25.49 -21.04
C GLU A 308 2.87 26.18 -19.68
N LEU A 309 2.19 25.50 -18.74
CA LEU A 309 2.02 26.03 -17.39
C LEU A 309 3.38 26.16 -16.68
N LEU A 310 4.21 25.12 -16.74
CA LEU A 310 5.53 25.14 -16.09
C LEU A 310 6.50 26.10 -16.73
N GLN A 311 6.39 26.38 -18.05
CA GLN A 311 7.19 27.41 -18.71
C GLN A 311 6.90 28.84 -18.22
N ARG A 312 5.69 29.08 -17.70
CA ARG A 312 5.30 30.37 -17.11
C ARG A 312 5.72 30.55 -15.66
N CYS A 313 6.13 29.47 -15.00
CA CYS A 313 6.63 29.50 -13.63
C CYS A 313 8.13 29.71 -13.63
N ASP A 314 8.68 30.35 -12.59
CA ASP A 314 10.12 30.48 -12.40
C ASP A 314 10.76 29.10 -12.33
N PRO A 315 11.66 28.76 -13.27
CA PRO A 315 12.21 27.43 -13.35
C PRO A 315 13.20 27.18 -12.19
N ARG A 316 12.91 26.19 -11.38
CA ARG A 316 13.87 25.67 -10.40
C ARG A 316 14.73 24.60 -11.03
N GLU A 317 15.96 24.50 -10.58
CA GLU A 317 16.89 23.41 -10.89
C GLU A 317 17.21 22.65 -9.63
N GLU A 318 17.19 21.33 -9.71
CA GLU A 318 17.54 20.43 -8.61
C GLU A 318 18.87 19.76 -8.91
N ILE A 319 19.79 19.76 -7.95
CA ILE A 319 21.08 19.09 -8.04
C ILE A 319 21.11 17.97 -7.00
N VAL A 320 21.31 16.74 -7.45
CA VAL A 320 21.37 15.54 -6.61
C VAL A 320 22.80 15.06 -6.53
N VAL A 321 23.34 15.00 -5.32
CA VAL A 321 24.71 14.56 -5.02
C VAL A 321 24.76 13.42 -4.00
N GLU A 322 23.65 13.17 -3.32
CA GLU A 322 23.59 12.25 -2.17
C GLU A 322 23.54 10.77 -2.59
N GLU A 323 23.18 10.49 -3.84
CA GLU A 323 23.07 9.12 -4.32
C GLU A 323 24.33 8.69 -5.08
N PRO A 324 24.95 7.56 -4.72
CA PRO A 324 26.14 7.10 -5.42
C PRO A 324 25.79 6.62 -6.83
N VAL A 325 26.26 7.34 -7.85
CA VAL A 325 26.22 6.94 -9.26
C VAL A 325 27.63 6.81 -9.79
N PHE A 326 27.87 5.73 -10.55
CA PHE A 326 29.22 5.35 -10.98
C PHE A 326 29.41 5.41 -12.50
N THR A 327 28.32 5.56 -13.26
CA THR A 327 28.35 5.67 -14.72
C THR A 327 27.46 6.83 -15.20
N PRO A 328 27.80 7.47 -16.34
CA PRO A 328 26.95 8.51 -16.93
C PRO A 328 25.54 8.04 -17.23
N ARG A 329 25.37 6.77 -17.65
CA ARG A 329 24.05 6.17 -17.93
C ARG A 329 23.22 6.12 -16.65
N GLN A 330 23.77 5.61 -15.53
CA GLN A 330 23.06 5.58 -14.25
C GLN A 330 22.63 6.99 -13.80
N ALA A 331 23.53 7.98 -13.93
CA ALA A 331 23.22 9.36 -13.58
C ALA A 331 22.08 9.93 -14.43
N ARG A 332 22.10 9.68 -15.74
CA ARG A 332 21.04 10.13 -16.66
C ARG A 332 19.70 9.46 -16.37
N ASP A 333 19.68 8.15 -16.20
CA ASP A 333 18.47 7.39 -15.89
C ASP A 333 17.88 7.87 -14.55
N ARG A 334 18.74 8.18 -13.58
CA ARG A 334 18.32 8.71 -12.28
C ARG A 334 17.78 10.13 -12.38
N ALA A 335 18.44 11.01 -13.11
CA ALA A 335 17.95 12.38 -13.34
C ALA A 335 16.55 12.37 -13.99
N ARG A 336 16.34 11.51 -14.97
CA ARG A 336 15.03 11.32 -15.62
C ARG A 336 13.97 10.80 -14.65
N ALA A 337 14.30 9.79 -13.87
CA ALA A 337 13.36 9.21 -12.90
C ALA A 337 12.91 10.25 -11.87
N ILE A 338 13.84 11.05 -11.33
CA ILE A 338 13.52 12.13 -10.39
C ILE A 338 12.62 13.19 -11.06
N LEU A 339 12.97 13.62 -12.27
CA LEU A 339 12.18 14.61 -12.99
C LEU A 339 10.75 14.12 -13.28
N MET A 340 10.60 12.86 -13.69
CA MET A 340 9.28 12.22 -13.87
C MET A 340 8.48 12.17 -12.57
N ASP A 341 9.11 11.80 -11.46
CA ASP A 341 8.44 11.77 -10.17
C ASP A 341 7.97 13.16 -9.74
N ARG A 342 8.79 14.20 -9.97
CA ARG A 342 8.37 15.60 -9.71
C ARG A 342 7.16 15.99 -10.54
N GLN A 343 7.12 15.65 -11.83
CA GLN A 343 5.97 15.92 -12.68
C GLN A 343 4.69 15.20 -12.22
N LYS A 344 4.81 13.93 -11.85
CA LYS A 344 3.68 13.13 -11.34
C LYS A 344 3.08 13.69 -10.05
N GLU A 345 3.87 14.42 -9.27
CA GLU A 345 3.41 15.06 -8.04
C GLU A 345 2.68 16.39 -8.25
N MET A 346 2.61 16.90 -9.48
CA MET A 346 1.98 18.17 -9.78
C MET A 346 0.46 18.17 -9.54
N VAL A 347 -0.21 17.08 -9.88
CA VAL A 347 -1.64 16.93 -9.64
C VAL A 347 -1.86 15.73 -8.73
N LYS A 348 -2.30 16.01 -7.51
CA LYS A 348 -2.70 15.03 -6.50
C LYS A 348 -4.17 15.20 -6.18
N ALA A 349 -4.81 14.16 -5.71
CA ALA A 349 -6.19 14.21 -5.29
C ALA A 349 -6.43 13.34 -4.07
N SER A 350 -7.33 13.77 -3.19
CA SER A 350 -8.00 12.93 -2.22
C SER A 350 -9.45 12.75 -2.65
N ALA A 351 -9.98 11.55 -2.48
CA ALA A 351 -11.32 11.20 -2.92
C ALA A 351 -11.98 10.20 -1.98
N THR A 352 -13.31 10.20 -2.01
CA THR A 352 -14.14 9.21 -1.32
C THR A 352 -15.15 8.64 -2.30
N THR A 353 -15.31 7.33 -2.28
CA THR A 353 -16.28 6.59 -3.09
C THR A 353 -17.02 5.57 -2.23
N VAL A 354 -18.05 4.93 -2.78
CA VAL A 354 -18.65 3.75 -2.18
C VAL A 354 -17.60 2.66 -1.94
N GLY A 355 -17.85 1.75 -1.03
CA GLY A 355 -16.90 0.69 -0.71
C GLY A 355 -16.54 -0.16 -1.93
N LEU A 356 -15.27 -0.19 -2.30
CA LEU A 356 -14.74 -0.95 -3.44
C LEU A 356 -13.52 -1.74 -2.96
N PRO A 357 -13.68 -2.98 -2.49
CA PRO A 357 -12.58 -3.76 -1.91
C PRO A 357 -11.43 -4.02 -2.90
N ASP A 358 -11.70 -4.00 -4.20
CA ASP A 358 -10.68 -4.15 -5.25
C ASP A 358 -9.95 -2.84 -5.60
N LEU A 359 -10.37 -1.69 -5.04
CA LEU A 359 -9.67 -0.40 -5.21
C LEU A 359 -8.54 -0.31 -4.18
N ARG A 360 -7.32 -0.55 -4.61
CA ARG A 360 -6.15 -0.70 -3.74
C ARG A 360 -5.02 0.24 -4.14
N ALA A 361 -4.12 0.54 -3.22
CA ALA A 361 -2.89 1.27 -3.54
C ALA A 361 -2.08 0.53 -4.62
N GLY A 362 -1.45 1.29 -5.52
CA GLY A 362 -0.74 0.73 -6.68
C GLY A 362 -1.61 0.47 -7.90
N LYS A 363 -2.92 0.64 -7.83
CA LYS A 363 -3.84 0.52 -8.97
C LYS A 363 -4.11 1.86 -9.67
N LEU A 364 -4.69 1.76 -10.85
CA LEU A 364 -5.18 2.93 -11.60
C LEU A 364 -6.70 3.08 -11.42
N VAL A 365 -7.13 4.32 -11.47
CA VAL A 365 -8.55 4.72 -11.49
C VAL A 365 -8.74 5.80 -12.54
N GLN A 366 -9.83 5.70 -13.30
CA GLN A 366 -10.22 6.72 -14.27
C GLN A 366 -11.25 7.66 -13.63
N ILE A 367 -10.96 8.96 -13.60
CA ILE A 367 -11.81 10.00 -13.03
C ILE A 367 -12.43 10.79 -14.16
N GLU A 368 -13.76 10.97 -14.13
CA GLU A 368 -14.51 11.70 -15.13
C GLU A 368 -15.43 12.78 -14.52
N GLY A 369 -15.97 13.64 -15.39
CA GLY A 369 -16.91 14.71 -14.98
C GLY A 369 -16.29 15.96 -14.37
N LEU A 370 -14.94 16.11 -14.41
CA LEU A 370 -14.22 17.22 -13.76
C LEU A 370 -13.47 18.12 -14.75
N GLY A 371 -13.87 18.11 -16.02
CA GLY A 371 -13.23 18.87 -17.09
C GLY A 371 -11.84 18.36 -17.45
N ALA A 372 -11.23 18.90 -18.50
CA ALA A 372 -9.96 18.41 -19.04
C ALA A 372 -8.78 18.52 -18.05
N ARG A 373 -8.87 19.45 -17.09
CA ARG A 373 -7.77 19.70 -16.14
C ARG A 373 -7.66 18.63 -15.06
N PHE A 374 -8.78 18.06 -14.59
CA PHE A 374 -8.80 17.14 -13.46
C PHE A 374 -9.42 15.78 -13.78
N SER A 375 -10.10 15.61 -14.91
CA SER A 375 -10.45 14.28 -15.42
C SER A 375 -9.20 13.59 -15.96
N GLY A 376 -9.18 12.25 -15.91
CA GLY A 376 -8.07 11.45 -16.44
C GLY A 376 -7.73 10.26 -15.57
N THR A 377 -6.59 9.65 -15.85
CA THR A 377 -6.11 8.46 -15.14
C THR A 377 -5.26 8.86 -13.95
N TYR A 378 -5.57 8.30 -12.79
CA TYR A 378 -4.86 8.51 -11.54
C TYR A 378 -4.29 7.21 -11.00
N PHE A 379 -3.07 7.29 -10.48
CA PHE A 379 -2.42 6.21 -9.73
C PHE A 379 -2.74 6.37 -8.25
N ILE A 380 -3.30 5.33 -7.66
CA ILE A 380 -3.69 5.31 -6.25
C ILE A 380 -2.45 5.09 -5.40
N THR A 381 -2.17 6.03 -4.49
CA THR A 381 -1.02 5.96 -3.59
C THR A 381 -1.37 5.39 -2.23
N GLU A 382 -2.60 5.54 -1.81
CA GLU A 382 -3.09 5.08 -0.51
C GLU A 382 -4.59 4.86 -0.59
N THR A 383 -5.10 3.82 0.10
CA THR A 383 -6.54 3.64 0.31
C THR A 383 -6.86 3.44 1.78
N THR A 384 -8.06 3.87 2.17
CA THR A 384 -8.66 3.59 3.48
C THR A 384 -10.07 3.08 3.25
N HIS A 385 -10.30 1.84 3.62
CA HIS A 385 -11.60 1.19 3.55
C HIS A 385 -12.22 1.18 4.94
N THR A 386 -13.44 1.69 5.09
CA THR A 386 -14.12 1.75 6.38
C THR A 386 -15.52 1.19 6.27
N ILE A 387 -15.84 0.21 7.12
CA ILE A 387 -17.20 -0.28 7.35
C ILE A 387 -17.61 0.11 8.77
N GLY A 388 -18.67 0.88 8.89
CA GLY A 388 -19.20 1.35 10.17
C GLY A 388 -20.64 1.83 10.05
N GLY A 389 -21.08 2.68 10.97
CA GLY A 389 -22.46 3.18 11.02
C GLY A 389 -22.93 3.92 9.76
N ASN A 390 -22.02 4.44 8.94
CA ASN A 390 -22.32 5.10 7.67
C ASN A 390 -22.22 4.18 6.44
N GLY A 391 -22.15 2.86 6.65
CA GLY A 391 -21.99 1.89 5.58
C GLY A 391 -20.55 1.61 5.22
N TYR A 392 -20.28 1.22 3.97
CA TYR A 392 -18.96 0.93 3.46
C TYR A 392 -18.49 2.05 2.52
N THR A 393 -17.37 2.66 2.86
CA THR A 393 -16.73 3.70 2.05
C THR A 393 -15.27 3.35 1.77
N THR A 394 -14.77 3.79 0.62
CA THR A 394 -13.35 3.75 0.26
C THR A 394 -12.87 5.17 0.04
N ARG A 395 -11.96 5.64 0.88
CA ARG A 395 -11.23 6.88 0.68
C ARG A 395 -9.87 6.55 0.08
N PHE A 396 -9.41 7.37 -0.86
CA PHE A 396 -8.10 7.15 -1.47
C PHE A 396 -7.37 8.46 -1.75
N ASN A 397 -6.05 8.39 -1.72
CA ASN A 397 -5.16 9.41 -2.23
C ASN A 397 -4.57 8.93 -3.56
N ALA A 398 -4.47 9.84 -4.52
CA ALA A 398 -3.99 9.50 -5.84
C ALA A 398 -3.17 10.64 -6.46
N ARG A 399 -2.33 10.31 -7.42
CA ARG A 399 -1.61 11.25 -8.27
C ARG A 399 -2.00 11.02 -9.72
N ARG A 400 -2.03 12.08 -10.51
CA ARG A 400 -2.36 11.96 -11.94
C ARG A 400 -1.23 11.26 -12.69
N GLU A 401 -1.56 10.25 -13.47
CA GLU A 401 -0.59 9.43 -14.19
C GLU A 401 -0.59 9.73 -15.70
N ASP A 402 -1.75 10.08 -16.28
CA ASP A 402 -1.82 10.43 -17.68
C ASP A 402 -1.21 11.81 -17.92
N GLN A 403 -0.15 11.83 -18.67
CA GLN A 403 0.52 13.06 -19.09
C GLN A 403 -0.05 13.55 -20.43
N GLY A 404 -1.37 13.75 -20.47
CA GLY A 404 -2.05 14.45 -21.53
C GLY A 404 -2.09 13.75 -22.90
N GLY A 405 -3.29 13.55 -23.41
CA GLY A 405 -3.54 13.25 -24.80
C GLY A 405 -4.15 11.90 -25.09
N GLN A 406 -5.35 11.68 -24.63
CA GLN A 406 -6.44 11.05 -25.39
C GLN A 406 -7.76 11.36 -24.71
N SER A 407 -8.31 12.52 -25.00
CA SER A 407 -9.75 12.74 -24.93
C SER A 407 -10.29 12.52 -26.35
N THR A 408 -10.85 11.37 -26.61
CA THR A 408 -11.89 11.24 -27.63
C THR A 408 -13.24 11.32 -26.97
#